data_27884bf20fa4c6f0e5bc649162270013
#
_entry.id   27884bf20fa4c6f0e5bc649162270013
#
_cell.length_a   1.000
_cell.length_b   1.000
_cell.length_c   1.000
_cell.angle_alpha   90.00
_cell.angle_beta   90.00
_cell.angle_gamma   90.00
#
_symmetry.space_group_name_H-M   'P 1'
#
loop_
_entity.id
_entity.type
_entity.pdbx_description
1 polymer ?
#
loop_
_entity_poly.entity_id
_entity_poly.type
_entity_poly.pdbx_seq_one_letter_code
_entity_poly.pdbx_strand_id
1 'polypeptide(L)'
;NSKTVSARFLDSKSTLASTVLFDAKGVAVEKDYAFVLSRSSVDSKYATLNVVLMDGTVTTLKITRSDYNSIFNTSNDFSIPYAYTTDGNGVSDLTKPNFSSDGNQASNLEIVRGYARQLRTGTVALYTDKTMTNLVNGAYGDGTFTYENNIWNVEDVDNSYEKAPVGSFSENVGLEVVMVIDSDKNIVRAAYILSTLDGVYAANANITVQPAANSNITENQALTLSVTATAPGTLSYEWFKSADNSTNTPNDDTSLVNVAGYTGAKTNTLSVAANTLSAGSHYFYVKVTNTETGKIESVVVSNLATVTVGTY
;
A
#
# COMPACT_ATOMS: atom_id res chain seq x y z
N ASN A 1 2.35 43.71 15.31
CA ASN A 1 2.37 42.36 14.74
C ASN A 1 1.36 42.30 13.59
N SER A 2 1.82 42.71 12.38
CA SER A 2 1.03 42.54 11.18
C SER A 2 0.92 41.04 10.84
N LYS A 3 -0.30 40.52 10.78
CA LYS A 3 -0.57 39.18 10.24
C LYS A 3 -0.91 39.35 8.76
N THR A 4 -0.20 38.66 7.90
CA THR A 4 -0.52 38.62 6.49
C THR A 4 -1.73 37.68 6.31
N VAL A 5 -2.80 38.22 5.75
CA VAL A 5 -3.98 37.45 5.39
C VAL A 5 -3.95 37.22 3.88
N SER A 6 -3.88 35.97 3.45
CA SER A 6 -4.04 35.63 2.04
C SER A 6 -5.50 35.22 1.78
N ALA A 7 -6.16 35.96 0.92
CA ALA A 7 -7.50 35.59 0.44
C ALA A 7 -7.38 34.99 -0.97
N ARG A 8 -7.92 33.80 -1.17
CA ARG A 8 -8.09 33.20 -2.51
C ARG A 8 -9.56 33.29 -2.90
N PHE A 9 -9.83 33.83 -4.07
CA PHE A 9 -11.15 33.84 -4.67
C PHE A 9 -11.29 32.59 -5.51
N LEU A 10 -12.29 31.76 -5.18
CA LEU A 10 -12.54 30.48 -5.88
C LEU A 10 -13.34 30.67 -7.17
N ASP A 11 -13.87 31.87 -7.43
CA ASP A 11 -14.58 32.18 -8.67
C ASP A 11 -14.04 33.45 -9.30
N SER A 12 -13.39 33.30 -10.45
CA SER A 12 -12.83 34.41 -11.22
C SER A 12 -13.89 35.31 -11.90
N LYS A 13 -15.16 34.91 -11.86
CA LYS A 13 -16.28 35.63 -12.48
C LYS A 13 -17.18 36.33 -11.49
N SER A 14 -16.97 36.12 -10.22
CA SER A 14 -17.77 36.74 -9.15
C SER A 14 -17.00 37.80 -8.40
N THR A 15 -17.64 38.92 -8.12
CA THR A 15 -17.12 39.98 -7.25
C THR A 15 -17.26 39.63 -5.77
N LEU A 16 -17.90 38.50 -5.45
CA LEU A 16 -18.08 37.99 -4.09
C LEU A 16 -17.34 36.66 -3.94
N ALA A 17 -16.43 36.60 -2.98
CA ALA A 17 -15.81 35.33 -2.60
C ALA A 17 -16.86 34.45 -1.94
N SER A 18 -17.06 33.25 -2.46
CA SER A 18 -17.93 32.24 -1.84
C SER A 18 -17.31 31.66 -0.58
N THR A 19 -15.98 31.70 -0.47
CA THR A 19 -15.25 31.26 0.72
C THR A 19 -13.99 32.11 0.87
N VAL A 20 -13.77 32.64 2.05
CA VAL A 20 -12.52 33.33 2.42
C VAL A 20 -11.81 32.45 3.44
N LEU A 21 -10.63 31.94 3.08
CA LEU A 21 -9.77 31.21 3.99
C LEU A 21 -8.80 32.17 4.65
N PHE A 22 -8.88 32.29 5.96
CA PHE A 22 -7.93 33.05 6.75
C PHE A 22 -6.83 32.12 7.23
N ASP A 23 -5.60 32.41 6.87
CA ASP A 23 -4.44 31.78 7.48
C ASP A 23 -4.24 32.36 8.88
N ALA A 24 -4.81 31.70 9.86
CA ALA A 24 -4.56 31.98 11.25
C ALA A 24 -3.34 31.18 11.69
N LYS A 25 -2.16 31.66 11.38
CA LYS A 25 -0.89 31.15 11.89
C LYS A 25 -0.56 29.71 11.45
N GLY A 26 0.06 29.59 10.29
CA GLY A 26 0.83 28.38 9.94
C GLY A 26 -0.02 27.13 9.75
N VAL A 27 -1.20 27.25 9.16
CA VAL A 27 -1.74 26.10 8.43
C VAL A 27 -0.77 25.91 7.28
N ALA A 28 0.09 24.93 7.40
CA ALA A 28 0.94 24.50 6.30
C ALA A 28 0.02 24.33 5.09
N VAL A 29 0.22 25.11 4.04
CA VAL A 29 -0.45 24.87 2.78
C VAL A 29 0.01 23.49 2.38
N GLU A 30 -0.91 22.53 2.35
CA GLU A 30 -0.60 21.20 1.90
C GLU A 30 0.03 21.32 0.52
N LYS A 31 1.31 20.99 0.41
CA LYS A 31 2.02 21.09 -0.86
C LYS A 31 1.55 19.96 -1.75
N ASP A 32 1.19 20.27 -2.97
CA ASP A 32 0.97 19.27 -3.98
C ASP A 32 2.32 18.67 -4.42
N TYR A 33 2.32 17.40 -4.74
CA TYR A 33 3.47 16.68 -5.24
C TYR A 33 3.23 16.21 -6.67
N ALA A 34 4.31 16.30 -7.46
CA ALA A 34 4.33 15.80 -8.83
C ALA A 34 5.52 14.85 -8.99
N PHE A 35 5.27 13.62 -9.39
CA PHE A 35 6.32 12.67 -9.75
C PHE A 35 6.86 13.02 -11.12
N VAL A 36 8.15 13.33 -11.21
CA VAL A 36 8.79 13.73 -12.46
C VAL A 36 9.21 12.49 -13.25
N LEU A 37 8.56 12.29 -14.39
CA LEU A 37 8.85 11.18 -15.31
C LEU A 37 10.05 11.48 -16.20
N SER A 38 10.03 12.62 -16.86
CA SER A 38 11.03 12.99 -17.84
C SER A 38 11.02 14.47 -18.13
N ARG A 39 11.97 14.91 -18.95
CA ARG A 39 11.99 16.23 -19.55
C ARG A 39 11.37 16.20 -20.94
N SER A 40 10.36 17.02 -21.19
CA SER A 40 9.74 17.20 -22.50
C SER A 40 10.54 18.14 -23.39
N SER A 41 10.88 19.33 -22.87
CA SER A 41 11.62 20.35 -23.64
C SER A 41 12.45 21.28 -22.73
N VAL A 42 13.45 21.90 -23.30
CA VAL A 42 14.24 22.96 -22.62
C VAL A 42 14.59 24.03 -23.64
N ASP A 43 14.26 25.28 -23.31
CA ASP A 43 14.65 26.46 -24.05
C ASP A 43 15.54 27.40 -23.21
N SER A 44 15.75 28.63 -23.68
CA SER A 44 16.61 29.61 -22.98
C SER A 44 16.02 30.12 -21.67
N LYS A 45 14.70 30.05 -21.50
CA LYS A 45 13.98 30.60 -20.32
C LYS A 45 13.37 29.53 -19.45
N TYR A 46 12.89 28.45 -20.05
CA TYR A 46 12.06 27.45 -19.39
C TYR A 46 12.50 26.04 -19.71
N ALA A 47 12.11 25.12 -18.85
CA ALA A 47 12.06 23.70 -19.11
C ALA A 47 10.63 23.19 -18.86
N THR A 48 10.22 22.18 -19.62
CA THR A 48 8.94 21.52 -19.46
C THR A 48 9.19 20.08 -19.03
N LEU A 49 8.58 19.66 -17.95
CA LEU A 49 8.68 18.33 -17.37
C LEU A 49 7.39 17.57 -17.56
N ASN A 50 7.47 16.29 -17.93
CA ASN A 50 6.35 15.37 -17.87
C ASN A 50 6.22 14.84 -16.45
N VAL A 51 5.03 14.89 -15.90
CA VAL A 51 4.79 14.54 -14.49
C VAL A 51 3.51 13.72 -14.30
N VAL A 52 3.47 12.96 -13.20
CA VAL A 52 2.25 12.35 -12.66
C VAL A 52 1.93 13.04 -11.34
N LEU A 53 0.75 13.61 -11.24
CA LEU A 53 0.27 14.23 -10.00
C LEU A 53 -0.19 13.17 -8.99
N MET A 54 -0.47 13.60 -7.75
CA MET A 54 -0.91 12.69 -6.69
C MET A 54 -2.25 12.01 -7.00
N ASP A 55 -3.12 12.66 -7.79
CA ASP A 55 -4.39 12.09 -8.27
C ASP A 55 -4.23 11.22 -9.52
N GLY A 56 -2.98 11.01 -9.97
CA GLY A 56 -2.63 10.25 -11.15
C GLY A 56 -2.79 10.99 -12.46
N THR A 57 -3.10 12.27 -12.47
CA THR A 57 -3.15 13.06 -13.70
C THR A 57 -1.77 13.17 -14.32
N VAL A 58 -1.63 12.71 -15.56
CA VAL A 58 -0.42 12.94 -16.36
C VAL A 58 -0.53 14.29 -17.03
N THR A 59 0.46 15.15 -16.78
CA THR A 59 0.48 16.52 -17.31
C THR A 59 1.91 17.01 -17.48
N THR A 60 2.06 18.27 -17.81
CA THR A 60 3.36 18.91 -17.88
C THR A 60 3.45 20.07 -16.89
N LEU A 61 4.60 20.21 -16.23
CA LEU A 61 4.95 21.39 -15.44
C LEU A 61 6.01 22.20 -16.18
N LYS A 62 5.79 23.51 -16.24
CA LYS A 62 6.75 24.47 -16.80
C LYS A 62 7.49 25.11 -15.66
N ILE A 63 8.83 24.99 -15.64
CA ILE A 63 9.72 25.57 -14.63
C ILE A 63 10.71 26.54 -15.26
N THR A 64 11.33 27.39 -14.46
CA THR A 64 12.38 28.28 -15.00
C THR A 64 13.60 27.46 -15.42
N ARG A 65 14.38 27.98 -16.36
CA ARG A 65 15.66 27.39 -16.75
C ARG A 65 16.65 27.33 -15.58
N SER A 66 16.59 28.34 -14.71
CA SER A 66 17.42 28.40 -13.50
C SER A 66 17.13 27.24 -12.56
N ASP A 67 15.85 27.02 -12.26
CA ASP A 67 15.42 25.94 -11.36
C ASP A 67 15.72 24.57 -11.97
N TYR A 68 15.47 24.42 -13.28
CA TYR A 68 15.85 23.20 -13.98
C TYR A 68 17.34 22.88 -13.81
N ASN A 69 18.21 23.88 -14.04
CA ASN A 69 19.67 23.70 -13.90
C ASN A 69 20.07 23.43 -12.44
N SER A 70 19.42 24.08 -11.48
CA SER A 70 19.68 23.87 -10.05
C SER A 70 19.30 22.47 -9.58
N ILE A 71 18.18 21.94 -10.06
CA ILE A 71 17.61 20.66 -9.58
C ILE A 71 18.19 19.48 -10.35
N PHE A 72 18.33 19.58 -11.68
CA PHE A 72 18.60 18.43 -12.56
C PHE A 72 19.99 18.46 -13.23
N ASN A 73 20.84 19.46 -12.97
CA ASN A 73 22.12 19.61 -13.67
C ASN A 73 23.20 18.61 -13.23
N THR A 74 23.13 18.09 -12.01
CA THR A 74 24.15 17.20 -11.43
C THR A 74 23.67 15.76 -11.27
N SER A 75 22.38 15.53 -11.31
CA SER A 75 21.76 14.22 -11.24
C SER A 75 20.48 14.24 -12.07
N ASN A 76 20.30 13.22 -12.91
CA ASN A 76 18.99 12.99 -13.52
C ASN A 76 18.05 12.44 -12.43
N ASP A 77 17.76 13.25 -11.41
CA ASP A 77 16.84 12.90 -10.33
C ASP A 77 15.37 12.92 -10.81
N PHE A 78 15.14 12.34 -12.00
CA PHE A 78 13.81 11.88 -12.39
C PHE A 78 13.45 10.66 -11.54
N SER A 79 12.21 10.31 -11.52
CA SER A 79 11.70 9.19 -10.72
C SER A 79 11.59 9.43 -9.22
N ILE A 80 11.38 10.70 -8.84
CA ILE A 80 10.98 11.09 -7.48
C ILE A 80 9.88 12.15 -7.53
N PRO A 81 9.00 12.24 -6.51
CA PRO A 81 8.05 13.32 -6.37
C PRO A 81 8.75 14.60 -5.90
N TYR A 82 8.36 15.73 -6.46
CA TYR A 82 8.74 17.07 -6.02
C TYR A 82 7.52 17.81 -5.50
N ALA A 83 7.67 18.50 -4.38
CA ALA A 83 6.66 19.47 -3.98
C ALA A 83 6.67 20.63 -4.98
N TYR A 84 5.49 21.09 -5.40
CA TYR A 84 5.39 22.18 -6.36
C TYR A 84 4.30 23.19 -6.01
N THR A 85 4.48 24.39 -6.51
CA THR A 85 3.46 25.43 -6.56
C THR A 85 3.51 26.08 -7.93
N THR A 86 2.38 26.48 -8.47
CA THR A 86 2.31 27.12 -9.78
C THR A 86 1.85 28.57 -9.62
N ASP A 87 2.56 29.51 -10.23
CA ASP A 87 2.22 30.93 -10.23
C ASP A 87 1.04 31.25 -11.18
N GLY A 88 0.58 32.50 -11.16
CA GLY A 88 -0.49 32.97 -12.02
C GLY A 88 -0.18 32.94 -13.53
N ASN A 89 1.07 32.73 -13.94
CA ASN A 89 1.52 32.62 -15.32
C ASN A 89 1.72 31.16 -15.77
N GLY A 90 1.39 30.20 -14.91
CA GLY A 90 1.55 28.78 -15.18
C GLY A 90 3.02 28.29 -15.08
N VAL A 91 3.89 29.05 -14.40
CA VAL A 91 5.26 28.63 -14.11
C VAL A 91 5.29 28.01 -12.71
N SER A 92 5.82 26.82 -12.63
CA SER A 92 5.91 26.06 -11.38
C SER A 92 7.28 26.24 -10.73
N ASP A 93 7.27 26.30 -9.41
CA ASP A 93 8.46 26.22 -8.56
C ASP A 93 8.51 24.82 -7.95
N LEU A 94 9.64 24.12 -8.11
CA LEU A 94 9.84 22.77 -7.60
C LEU A 94 10.76 22.82 -6.38
N THR A 95 10.34 22.15 -5.33
CA THR A 95 11.18 21.92 -4.16
C THR A 95 11.59 20.45 -4.13
N LYS A 96 12.91 20.19 -4.15
CA LYS A 96 13.44 18.82 -4.01
C LYS A 96 13.03 18.27 -2.63
N PRO A 97 12.48 17.06 -2.57
CA PRO A 97 12.15 16.46 -1.29
C PRO A 97 13.41 16.22 -0.48
N ASN A 98 13.32 16.49 0.80
CA ASN A 98 14.34 16.06 1.74
C ASN A 98 13.95 14.64 2.18
N PHE A 99 14.76 13.64 1.84
CA PHE A 99 14.58 12.26 2.29
C PHE A 99 15.05 12.05 3.74
N SER A 100 15.57 13.10 4.39
CA SER A 100 15.93 13.03 5.79
C SER A 100 14.73 13.40 6.67
N SER A 101 14.55 12.61 7.71
CA SER A 101 13.49 12.69 8.70
C SER A 101 13.56 13.86 9.68
N ASP A 102 14.16 14.97 9.30
CA ASP A 102 14.45 16.07 10.24
C ASP A 102 13.32 17.08 10.45
N GLY A 103 12.07 16.66 10.19
CA GLY A 103 10.86 17.31 10.74
C GLY A 103 10.66 18.79 10.37
N ASN A 104 11.43 19.33 9.44
CA ASN A 104 11.45 20.75 9.11
C ASN A 104 10.68 21.10 7.83
N GLN A 105 9.87 20.17 7.33
CA GLN A 105 8.95 20.44 6.24
C GLN A 105 7.66 21.03 6.80
N ALA A 106 7.21 22.14 6.23
CA ALA A 106 5.98 22.81 6.62
C ALA A 106 4.68 22.03 6.30
N SER A 107 4.80 20.81 5.81
CA SER A 107 3.73 19.86 5.60
C SER A 107 4.14 18.53 6.23
N ASN A 108 3.21 17.84 6.87
CA ASN A 108 3.40 16.49 7.43
C ASN A 108 3.52 15.41 6.33
N LEU A 109 3.76 15.81 5.09
CA LEU A 109 3.96 14.92 3.97
C LEU A 109 5.45 14.66 3.78
N GLU A 110 5.82 13.41 3.82
CA GLU A 110 7.18 12.93 3.64
C GLU A 110 7.26 12.01 2.44
N ILE A 111 8.45 11.95 1.83
CA ILE A 111 8.71 11.06 0.69
C ILE A 111 9.62 9.95 1.14
N VAL A 112 9.18 8.73 0.93
CA VAL A 112 9.93 7.53 1.28
C VAL A 112 10.06 6.63 0.06
N ARG A 113 11.27 6.14 -0.20
CA ARG A 113 11.54 5.11 -1.21
C ARG A 113 11.84 3.80 -0.52
N GLY A 114 11.32 2.72 -1.06
CA GLY A 114 11.57 1.38 -0.53
C GLY A 114 10.86 0.31 -1.35
N TYR A 115 10.68 -0.82 -0.71
CA TYR A 115 10.03 -1.99 -1.28
C TYR A 115 8.75 -2.27 -0.51
N ALA A 116 7.63 -2.36 -1.22
CA ALA A 116 6.31 -2.44 -0.61
C ALA A 116 5.60 -3.74 -0.97
N ARG A 117 4.86 -4.28 -0.02
CA ARG A 117 3.84 -5.30 -0.27
C ARG A 117 2.64 -5.08 0.64
N GLN A 118 1.49 -5.55 0.23
CA GLN A 118 0.31 -5.56 1.08
C GLN A 118 0.49 -6.54 2.24
N LEU A 119 0.17 -6.11 3.45
CA LEU A 119 0.05 -7.01 4.61
C LEU A 119 -1.36 -7.57 4.73
N ARG A 120 -2.34 -6.71 4.47
CA ARG A 120 -3.77 -6.99 4.44
C ARG A 120 -4.46 -5.91 3.61
N THR A 121 -5.71 -6.12 3.26
CA THR A 121 -6.50 -5.13 2.52
C THR A 121 -6.41 -3.74 3.19
N GLY A 122 -6.01 -2.74 2.42
CA GLY A 122 -5.86 -1.36 2.88
C GLY A 122 -4.62 -1.07 3.74
N THR A 123 -3.73 -2.06 3.96
CA THR A 123 -2.49 -1.86 4.72
C THR A 123 -1.29 -2.37 3.96
N VAL A 124 -0.27 -1.54 3.81
CA VAL A 124 0.98 -1.85 3.13
C VAL A 124 2.14 -1.81 4.11
N ALA A 125 3.09 -2.73 3.98
CA ALA A 125 4.38 -2.68 4.64
C ALA A 125 5.43 -2.13 3.68
N LEU A 126 6.32 -1.28 4.19
CA LEU A 126 7.45 -0.73 3.47
C LEU A 126 8.76 -1.24 4.06
N TYR A 127 9.61 -1.76 3.21
CA TYR A 127 10.89 -2.37 3.54
C TYR A 127 12.05 -1.55 2.98
N THR A 128 13.19 -1.58 3.66
CA THR A 128 14.42 -0.92 3.22
C THR A 128 15.19 -1.76 2.21
N ASP A 129 14.92 -3.06 2.14
CA ASP A 129 15.66 -4.01 1.32
C ASP A 129 14.75 -4.80 0.38
N LYS A 130 15.32 -5.19 -0.76
CA LYS A 130 14.62 -5.91 -1.83
C LYS A 130 14.13 -7.30 -1.40
N THR A 131 14.73 -7.88 -0.37
CA THR A 131 14.33 -9.18 0.17
C THR A 131 13.17 -9.07 1.16
N MET A 132 12.73 -7.83 1.45
CA MET A 132 11.61 -7.51 2.33
C MET A 132 11.73 -8.14 3.73
N THR A 133 12.94 -8.08 4.29
CA THR A 133 13.24 -8.58 5.63
C THR A 133 13.26 -7.47 6.67
N ASN A 134 13.64 -6.25 6.29
CA ASN A 134 13.80 -5.13 7.19
C ASN A 134 12.78 -4.05 6.90
N LEU A 135 11.81 -3.87 7.79
CA LEU A 135 10.85 -2.78 7.72
C LEU A 135 11.56 -1.42 7.86
N VAL A 136 11.02 -0.42 7.18
CA VAL A 136 11.42 0.97 7.39
C VAL A 136 11.09 1.36 8.82
N ASN A 137 12.09 1.83 9.57
CA ASN A 137 11.99 2.17 10.99
C ASN A 137 12.13 3.67 11.22
N GLY A 138 11.91 4.10 12.45
CA GLY A 138 12.18 5.45 12.91
C GLY A 138 10.97 6.36 12.88
N ALA A 139 11.05 7.49 12.18
CA ALA A 139 9.97 8.48 12.13
C ALA A 139 8.64 7.95 11.58
N TYR A 140 8.67 6.80 10.91
CA TYR A 140 7.52 6.14 10.28
C TYR A 140 6.89 5.02 11.14
N GLY A 141 7.14 5.01 12.42
CA GLY A 141 6.57 4.01 13.33
C GLY A 141 7.09 2.60 13.06
N ASP A 142 6.20 1.65 12.81
CA ASP A 142 6.52 0.23 12.58
C ASP A 142 6.72 -0.13 11.09
N GLY A 143 6.78 0.86 10.22
CA GLY A 143 6.94 0.66 8.77
C GLY A 143 5.67 0.17 8.08
N THR A 144 4.51 0.29 8.73
CA THR A 144 3.21 -0.06 8.15
C THR A 144 2.33 1.17 7.96
N PHE A 145 1.60 1.21 6.86
CA PHE A 145 0.80 2.37 6.45
C PHE A 145 -0.55 1.91 5.94
N THR A 146 -1.59 2.70 6.21
CA THR A 146 -2.85 2.59 5.47
C THR A 146 -2.72 3.28 4.11
N TYR A 147 -3.47 2.85 3.11
CA TYR A 147 -3.47 3.48 1.80
C TYR A 147 -4.88 3.60 1.23
N GLU A 148 -5.04 4.63 0.39
CA GLU A 148 -6.19 4.84 -0.48
C GLU A 148 -5.83 4.43 -1.92
N ASN A 149 -6.74 4.58 -2.87
CA ASN A 149 -6.57 4.09 -4.24
C ASN A 149 -5.61 4.92 -5.13
N ASN A 150 -4.71 5.70 -4.54
CA ASN A 150 -3.77 6.57 -5.25
C ASN A 150 -2.43 5.85 -5.50
N ILE A 151 -2.47 4.74 -6.23
CA ILE A 151 -1.30 3.93 -6.55
C ILE A 151 -1.14 3.91 -8.08
N TRP A 152 0.01 4.40 -8.56
CA TRP A 152 0.26 4.63 -9.97
C TRP A 152 1.47 3.85 -10.45
N ASN A 153 1.31 3.10 -11.53
CA ASN A 153 2.45 2.50 -12.21
C ASN A 153 3.15 3.57 -13.07
N VAL A 154 4.40 3.83 -12.77
CA VAL A 154 5.28 4.76 -13.49
C VAL A 154 6.50 4.03 -14.05
N GLU A 155 6.50 2.70 -14.05
CA GLU A 155 7.51 1.87 -14.68
C GLU A 155 7.51 2.16 -16.18
N ASP A 156 8.64 2.59 -16.69
CA ASP A 156 8.80 2.89 -18.12
C ASP A 156 9.16 1.61 -18.87
N VAL A 157 8.15 0.93 -19.37
CA VAL A 157 8.35 -0.30 -20.15
C VAL A 157 8.73 0.03 -21.61
N ASP A 158 8.28 1.18 -22.15
CA ASP A 158 8.41 1.52 -23.57
C ASP A 158 8.62 3.02 -23.84
N ASN A 159 9.02 3.85 -22.87
CA ASN A 159 8.93 5.31 -22.94
C ASN A 159 7.51 5.85 -23.19
N SER A 160 6.50 5.06 -22.93
CA SER A 160 5.10 5.44 -23.14
C SER A 160 4.42 5.96 -21.88
N TYR A 161 5.01 5.71 -20.69
CA TYR A 161 4.48 6.08 -19.38
C TYR A 161 2.99 5.79 -19.27
N GLU A 162 2.62 4.53 -19.53
CA GLU A 162 1.24 4.13 -19.43
C GLU A 162 0.77 4.20 -17.98
N LYS A 163 -0.13 5.11 -17.77
CA LYS A 163 -0.83 5.33 -16.52
C LYS A 163 -1.79 4.17 -16.26
N ALA A 164 -1.36 3.19 -15.52
CA ALA A 164 -2.28 2.19 -15.00
C ALA A 164 -2.50 2.45 -13.51
N PRO A 165 -3.73 2.80 -13.09
CA PRO A 165 -4.07 2.74 -11.68
C PRO A 165 -3.96 1.28 -11.26
N VAL A 166 -3.09 0.99 -10.29
CA VAL A 166 -2.92 -0.38 -9.79
C VAL A 166 -4.00 -0.73 -8.76
N GLY A 167 -4.69 0.28 -8.24
CA GLY A 167 -5.82 0.13 -7.32
C GLY A 167 -5.46 -0.40 -5.94
N SER A 168 -4.55 -1.37 -5.84
CA SER A 168 -4.10 -1.95 -4.56
C SER A 168 -2.71 -2.54 -4.66
N PHE A 169 -2.02 -2.62 -3.53
CA PHE A 169 -0.84 -3.46 -3.37
C PHE A 169 -1.24 -4.94 -3.35
N SER A 170 -0.31 -5.81 -3.63
CA SER A 170 -0.51 -7.26 -3.55
C SER A 170 0.24 -7.84 -2.34
N GLU A 171 -0.31 -8.87 -1.72
CA GLU A 171 0.38 -9.64 -0.67
C GLU A 171 1.50 -10.51 -1.25
N ASN A 172 1.41 -10.84 -2.54
CA ASN A 172 2.24 -11.81 -3.21
C ASN A 172 3.21 -11.21 -4.24
N VAL A 173 3.17 -9.91 -4.43
CA VAL A 173 4.04 -9.19 -5.37
C VAL A 173 4.70 -8.04 -4.64
N GLY A 174 6.03 -8.06 -4.62
CA GLY A 174 6.81 -6.93 -4.13
C GLY A 174 6.96 -5.86 -5.21
N LEU A 175 6.90 -4.63 -4.79
CA LEU A 175 6.98 -3.46 -5.66
C LEU A 175 8.08 -2.54 -5.15
N GLU A 176 8.96 -2.09 -6.02
CA GLU A 176 9.81 -0.94 -5.72
C GLU A 176 8.98 0.33 -5.91
N VAL A 177 8.92 1.15 -4.87
CA VAL A 177 8.02 2.29 -4.82
C VAL A 177 8.68 3.55 -4.26
N VAL A 178 8.13 4.69 -4.66
CA VAL A 178 8.26 5.94 -3.93
C VAL A 178 6.87 6.35 -3.45
N MET A 179 6.75 6.63 -2.16
CA MET A 179 5.49 7.00 -1.53
C MET A 179 5.54 8.42 -1.00
N VAL A 180 4.43 9.13 -1.12
CA VAL A 180 4.14 10.36 -0.38
C VAL A 180 3.29 9.94 0.82
N ILE A 181 3.80 10.12 2.02
CA ILE A 181 3.21 9.65 3.28
C ILE A 181 2.85 10.85 4.15
N ASP A 182 1.65 10.83 4.71
CA ASP A 182 1.25 11.69 5.83
C ASP A 182 1.74 10.99 7.11
N SER A 183 2.86 11.47 7.64
CA SER A 183 3.53 10.82 8.78
C SER A 183 2.74 10.92 10.09
N ASP A 184 1.94 11.96 10.26
CA ASP A 184 1.10 12.12 11.46
C ASP A 184 -0.05 11.10 11.51
N LYS A 185 -0.50 10.64 10.35
CA LYS A 185 -1.64 9.72 10.23
C LYS A 185 -1.24 8.32 9.80
N ASN A 186 0.02 8.08 9.44
CA ASN A 186 0.50 6.85 8.83
C ASN A 186 -0.31 6.43 7.58
N ILE A 187 -0.59 7.41 6.71
CA ILE A 187 -1.37 7.20 5.49
C ILE A 187 -0.51 7.48 4.26
N VAL A 188 -0.52 6.55 3.31
CA VAL A 188 0.02 6.77 1.97
C VAL A 188 -0.96 7.64 1.18
N ARG A 189 -0.53 8.85 0.81
CA ARG A 189 -1.31 9.79 -0.01
C ARG A 189 -1.21 9.50 -1.49
N ALA A 190 -0.03 9.07 -1.92
CA ALA A 190 0.21 8.56 -3.26
C ALA A 190 1.38 7.59 -3.26
N ALA A 191 1.34 6.57 -4.09
CA ALA A 191 2.43 5.65 -4.33
C ALA A 191 2.72 5.56 -5.82
N TYR A 192 4.01 5.63 -6.16
CA TYR A 192 4.49 5.53 -7.53
C TYR A 192 5.33 4.26 -7.64
N ILE A 193 4.87 3.30 -8.42
CA ILE A 193 5.54 2.02 -8.64
C ILE A 193 6.63 2.24 -9.68
N LEU A 194 7.88 2.03 -9.27
CA LEU A 194 9.05 2.15 -10.13
C LEU A 194 9.36 0.85 -10.85
N SER A 195 9.15 -0.27 -10.21
CA SER A 195 9.32 -1.60 -10.80
C SER A 195 8.56 -2.66 -10.02
N THR A 196 8.20 -3.71 -10.74
CA THR A 196 7.69 -4.95 -10.18
C THR A 196 8.85 -5.88 -9.86
N LEU A 197 8.86 -6.49 -8.68
CA LEU A 197 9.90 -7.43 -8.28
C LEU A 197 9.56 -8.86 -8.76
N ASP A 198 9.46 -9.04 -10.06
CA ASP A 198 9.18 -10.35 -10.66
C ASP A 198 10.27 -11.37 -10.32
N GLY A 199 9.83 -12.59 -10.05
CA GLY A 199 10.72 -13.72 -9.73
C GLY A 199 11.37 -13.69 -8.34
N VAL A 200 11.14 -12.65 -7.53
CA VAL A 200 11.61 -12.59 -6.14
C VAL A 200 10.72 -13.42 -5.21
N TYR A 201 9.45 -13.58 -5.55
CA TYR A 201 8.48 -14.37 -4.80
C TYR A 201 8.33 -15.77 -5.36
N ALA A 202 8.10 -16.72 -4.47
CA ALA A 202 7.60 -18.03 -4.85
C ALA A 202 6.24 -17.86 -5.57
N ALA A 203 5.95 -18.75 -6.51
CA ALA A 203 4.66 -18.75 -7.18
C ALA A 203 3.53 -18.95 -6.17
N ASN A 204 2.38 -18.33 -6.40
CA ASN A 204 1.22 -18.53 -5.54
C ASN A 204 0.77 -19.98 -5.54
N ALA A 205 0.42 -20.49 -4.37
CA ALA A 205 -0.26 -21.76 -4.29
C ALA A 205 -1.64 -21.66 -4.96
N ASN A 206 -1.97 -22.66 -5.77
CA ASN A 206 -3.31 -22.80 -6.36
C ASN A 206 -4.15 -23.70 -5.48
N ILE A 207 -5.13 -23.16 -4.76
CA ILE A 207 -6.08 -23.94 -3.98
C ILE A 207 -7.14 -24.51 -4.94
N THR A 208 -7.03 -25.80 -5.24
CA THR A 208 -7.89 -26.50 -6.18
C THR A 208 -9.18 -27.01 -5.54
N VAL A 209 -9.16 -27.28 -4.21
CA VAL A 209 -10.33 -27.62 -3.42
C VAL A 209 -10.34 -26.76 -2.16
N GLN A 210 -11.36 -25.94 -2.05
CA GLN A 210 -11.60 -25.09 -0.87
C GLN A 210 -12.16 -25.92 0.30
N PRO A 211 -11.98 -25.48 1.55
CA PRO A 211 -12.70 -26.05 2.67
C PRO A 211 -14.21 -25.99 2.45
N ALA A 212 -14.95 -26.97 3.01
CA ALA A 212 -16.40 -26.96 2.90
C ALA A 212 -16.99 -25.64 3.38
N ALA A 213 -17.71 -24.95 2.49
CA ALA A 213 -18.20 -23.59 2.76
C ALA A 213 -19.16 -23.53 3.96
N ASN A 214 -19.98 -24.60 4.14
CA ASN A 214 -20.92 -24.71 5.25
C ASN A 214 -20.92 -26.13 5.80
N SER A 215 -20.85 -26.25 7.11
CA SER A 215 -20.97 -27.52 7.83
C SER A 215 -21.93 -27.35 9.00
N ASN A 216 -22.85 -28.30 9.17
CA ASN A 216 -23.78 -28.35 10.31
C ASN A 216 -23.46 -29.57 11.17
N ILE A 217 -23.18 -29.33 12.44
CA ILE A 217 -22.86 -30.38 13.42
C ILE A 217 -23.60 -30.11 14.74
N THR A 218 -23.57 -31.06 15.64
CA THR A 218 -23.94 -30.90 17.05
C THR A 218 -22.66 -30.85 17.90
N GLU A 219 -22.76 -30.32 19.12
CA GLU A 219 -21.60 -30.14 20.02
C GLU A 219 -20.78 -31.42 20.24
N ASN A 220 -21.45 -32.59 20.29
CA ASN A 220 -20.82 -33.89 20.49
C ASN A 220 -20.23 -34.52 19.22
N GLN A 221 -20.29 -33.87 18.09
CA GLN A 221 -19.72 -34.34 16.83
C GLN A 221 -18.34 -33.74 16.57
N ALA A 222 -17.44 -34.58 16.08
CA ALA A 222 -16.17 -34.13 15.55
C ALA A 222 -16.36 -33.57 14.12
N LEU A 223 -15.51 -32.62 13.76
CA LEU A 223 -15.50 -31.98 12.44
C LEU A 223 -14.14 -32.17 11.77
N THR A 224 -14.15 -32.32 10.45
CA THR A 224 -12.93 -32.28 9.63
C THR A 224 -13.12 -31.29 8.50
N LEU A 225 -12.18 -30.38 8.39
CA LEU A 225 -12.06 -29.43 7.28
C LEU A 225 -10.78 -29.75 6.50
N SER A 226 -10.83 -29.69 5.19
CA SER A 226 -9.67 -29.98 4.35
C SER A 226 -9.55 -29.01 3.18
N VAL A 227 -8.33 -28.83 2.70
CA VAL A 227 -7.99 -28.05 1.52
C VAL A 227 -7.10 -28.90 0.62
N THR A 228 -7.18 -28.70 -0.70
CA THR A 228 -6.19 -29.23 -1.63
C THR A 228 -5.55 -28.07 -2.37
N ALA A 229 -4.21 -28.01 -2.36
CA ALA A 229 -3.46 -26.98 -3.05
C ALA A 229 -2.27 -27.58 -3.79
N THR A 230 -1.84 -26.89 -4.84
CA THR A 230 -0.64 -27.23 -5.62
C THR A 230 0.24 -25.98 -5.78
N ALA A 231 1.56 -26.16 -5.80
CA ALA A 231 2.53 -25.13 -6.11
C ALA A 231 3.83 -25.75 -6.63
N PRO A 232 4.72 -24.96 -7.28
CA PRO A 232 6.04 -25.44 -7.71
C PRO A 232 6.99 -25.78 -6.56
N GLY A 233 6.86 -25.11 -5.40
CA GLY A 233 7.71 -25.28 -4.23
C GLY A 233 7.10 -26.21 -3.17
N THR A 234 7.56 -26.03 -1.94
CA THR A 234 7.07 -26.78 -0.77
C THR A 234 5.91 -26.05 -0.13
N LEU A 235 4.80 -26.75 0.03
CA LEU A 235 3.60 -26.22 0.69
C LEU A 235 3.65 -26.45 2.20
N SER A 236 3.26 -25.40 2.94
CA SER A 236 2.92 -25.49 4.35
C SER A 236 1.55 -24.87 4.60
N TYR A 237 0.93 -25.24 5.72
CA TYR A 237 -0.43 -24.87 6.03
C TYR A 237 -0.50 -24.34 7.46
N GLU A 238 -1.39 -23.39 7.71
CA GLU A 238 -1.73 -22.96 9.05
C GLU A 238 -3.21 -22.58 9.11
N TRP A 239 -3.98 -23.28 9.96
CA TRP A 239 -5.40 -23.03 10.16
C TRP A 239 -5.66 -21.99 11.23
N PHE A 240 -6.66 -21.18 10.97
CA PHE A 240 -7.11 -20.10 11.84
C PHE A 240 -8.61 -20.22 12.12
N LYS A 241 -9.00 -19.74 13.30
CA LYS A 241 -10.39 -19.45 13.64
C LYS A 241 -10.56 -17.94 13.54
N SER A 242 -11.49 -17.50 12.67
CA SER A 242 -11.81 -16.08 12.51
C SER A 242 -12.77 -15.63 13.61
N ALA A 243 -12.54 -14.43 14.12
CA ALA A 243 -13.37 -13.81 15.15
C ALA A 243 -14.62 -13.13 14.58
N ASP A 244 -14.57 -12.66 13.31
CA ASP A 244 -15.52 -11.69 12.74
C ASP A 244 -16.16 -12.12 11.40
N ASN A 245 -16.11 -13.40 11.03
CA ASN A 245 -16.58 -13.88 9.73
C ASN A 245 -15.84 -13.23 8.53
N SER A 246 -14.57 -12.93 8.69
CA SER A 246 -13.72 -12.31 7.67
C SER A 246 -12.34 -12.95 7.65
N THR A 247 -11.68 -12.94 6.50
CA THR A 247 -10.25 -13.26 6.38
C THR A 247 -9.39 -12.00 6.28
N ASN A 248 -10.01 -10.82 6.33
CA ASN A 248 -9.35 -9.54 6.08
C ASN A 248 -8.88 -8.82 7.37
N THR A 249 -9.23 -9.35 8.54
CA THR A 249 -8.88 -8.80 9.86
C THR A 249 -8.03 -9.78 10.68
N PRO A 250 -6.86 -10.21 10.20
CA PRO A 250 -6.11 -11.30 10.82
C PRO A 250 -5.53 -10.99 12.21
N ASN A 251 -5.66 -9.76 12.71
CA ASN A 251 -5.09 -9.36 14.00
C ASN A 251 -5.91 -9.85 15.20
N ASP A 252 -7.18 -10.21 15.01
CA ASP A 252 -8.07 -10.78 16.02
C ASP A 252 -8.35 -12.26 15.80
N ASP A 253 -7.83 -12.83 14.71
CA ASP A 253 -7.96 -14.26 14.40
C ASP A 253 -6.98 -15.10 15.22
N THR A 254 -7.43 -16.29 15.61
CA THR A 254 -6.64 -17.19 16.44
C THR A 254 -6.03 -18.31 15.59
N SER A 255 -4.69 -18.40 15.57
CA SER A 255 -3.99 -19.58 15.05
C SER A 255 -4.35 -20.81 15.88
N LEU A 256 -4.66 -21.92 15.21
CA LEU A 256 -5.06 -23.17 15.85
C LEU A 256 -3.87 -24.10 16.15
N VAL A 257 -2.66 -23.64 15.93
CA VAL A 257 -1.45 -24.42 16.24
C VAL A 257 -1.30 -24.60 17.74
N ASN A 258 -1.21 -25.84 18.18
CA ASN A 258 -1.11 -26.24 19.60
C ASN A 258 -2.30 -25.82 20.49
N VAL A 259 -3.47 -25.55 19.89
CA VAL A 259 -4.70 -25.29 20.65
C VAL A 259 -5.41 -26.60 20.97
N ALA A 260 -5.83 -26.77 22.21
CA ALA A 260 -6.52 -27.98 22.67
C ALA A 260 -7.84 -28.17 21.87
N GLY A 261 -8.14 -29.41 21.53
CA GLY A 261 -9.33 -29.77 20.76
C GLY A 261 -9.14 -29.67 19.23
N TYR A 262 -7.99 -29.13 18.76
CA TYR A 262 -7.65 -29.04 17.34
C TYR A 262 -6.40 -29.84 17.04
N THR A 263 -6.44 -30.63 15.96
CA THR A 263 -5.26 -31.35 15.44
C THR A 263 -5.14 -31.14 13.93
N GLY A 264 -3.93 -31.31 13.40
CA GLY A 264 -3.68 -31.07 11.99
C GLY A 264 -3.63 -29.59 11.57
N ALA A 265 -3.55 -28.65 12.53
CA ALA A 265 -3.54 -27.22 12.24
C ALA A 265 -2.38 -26.74 11.32
N LYS A 266 -1.32 -27.55 11.18
CA LYS A 266 -0.20 -27.32 10.25
C LYS A 266 -0.24 -28.25 9.01
N THR A 267 -1.35 -28.86 8.73
CA THR A 267 -1.52 -29.74 7.56
C THR A 267 -2.67 -29.27 6.69
N ASN A 268 -2.85 -29.92 5.54
CA ASN A 268 -3.98 -29.63 4.66
C ASN A 268 -5.36 -30.07 5.23
N THR A 269 -5.37 -30.64 6.42
CA THR A 269 -6.59 -31.16 7.07
C THR A 269 -6.59 -30.77 8.54
N LEU A 270 -7.61 -30.02 8.95
CA LEU A 270 -7.91 -29.66 10.33
C LEU A 270 -8.95 -30.63 10.87
N SER A 271 -8.69 -31.25 12.03
CA SER A 271 -9.64 -32.00 12.79
C SER A 271 -10.00 -31.28 14.09
N VAL A 272 -11.29 -31.12 14.32
CA VAL A 272 -11.85 -30.51 15.53
C VAL A 272 -12.53 -31.63 16.35
N ALA A 273 -12.07 -31.83 17.58
CA ALA A 273 -12.63 -32.88 18.44
C ALA A 273 -14.07 -32.54 18.87
N ALA A 274 -14.85 -33.57 19.16
CA ALA A 274 -16.17 -33.41 19.76
C ALA A 274 -16.10 -32.54 21.04
N ASN A 275 -17.14 -31.78 21.31
CA ASN A 275 -17.26 -30.86 22.47
C ASN A 275 -16.20 -29.74 22.49
N THR A 276 -15.54 -29.43 21.35
CA THR A 276 -14.61 -28.31 21.24
C THR A 276 -15.32 -27.01 20.89
N LEU A 277 -16.38 -27.09 20.09
CA LEU A 277 -17.16 -25.94 19.66
C LEU A 277 -18.48 -25.88 20.43
N SER A 278 -18.81 -24.73 21.00
CA SER A 278 -20.11 -24.46 21.60
C SER A 278 -21.17 -24.23 20.52
N ALA A 279 -22.45 -24.29 20.90
CA ALA A 279 -23.55 -23.90 19.99
C ALA A 279 -23.34 -22.50 19.41
N GLY A 280 -23.61 -22.35 18.11
CA GLY A 280 -23.43 -21.09 17.38
C GLY A 280 -22.66 -21.25 16.07
N SER A 281 -22.30 -20.11 15.46
CA SER A 281 -21.52 -20.10 14.23
C SER A 281 -20.03 -19.88 14.52
N HIS A 282 -19.20 -20.68 13.87
CA HIS A 282 -17.74 -20.61 13.93
C HIS A 282 -17.17 -20.53 12.51
N TYR A 283 -16.09 -19.78 12.35
CA TYR A 283 -15.51 -19.50 11.05
C TYR A 283 -14.05 -19.95 11.03
N PHE A 284 -13.66 -20.65 9.96
CA PHE A 284 -12.31 -21.20 9.81
C PHE A 284 -11.77 -20.91 8.43
N TYR A 285 -10.46 -20.72 8.34
CA TYR A 285 -9.73 -20.62 7.08
C TYR A 285 -8.31 -21.18 7.27
N VAL A 286 -7.63 -21.39 6.16
CA VAL A 286 -6.24 -21.84 6.16
C VAL A 286 -5.37 -20.90 5.32
N LYS A 287 -4.21 -20.57 5.83
CA LYS A 287 -3.12 -19.97 5.07
C LYS A 287 -2.28 -21.08 4.46
N VAL A 288 -2.08 -21.01 3.15
CA VAL A 288 -1.25 -21.94 2.38
C VAL A 288 -0.03 -21.17 1.91
N THR A 289 1.13 -21.55 2.41
CA THR A 289 2.40 -20.91 2.06
C THR A 289 3.15 -21.80 1.09
N ASN A 290 3.64 -21.22 -0.02
CA ASN A 290 4.59 -21.86 -0.93
C ASN A 290 5.99 -21.30 -0.69
N THR A 291 6.95 -22.19 -0.44
CA THR A 291 8.36 -21.87 -0.25
C THR A 291 9.18 -22.43 -1.40
N GLU A 292 9.89 -21.59 -2.12
CA GLU A 292 10.83 -21.94 -3.17
C GLU A 292 12.24 -21.46 -2.80
N THR A 293 13.26 -22.26 -3.07
CA THR A 293 14.64 -21.92 -2.74
C THR A 293 15.08 -20.62 -3.42
N GLY A 294 15.60 -19.68 -2.62
CA GLY A 294 16.11 -18.39 -3.12
C GLY A 294 15.02 -17.36 -3.40
N LYS A 295 13.76 -17.66 -3.08
CA LYS A 295 12.64 -16.73 -3.23
C LYS A 295 12.00 -16.40 -1.88
N ILE A 296 11.32 -15.27 -1.83
CA ILE A 296 10.44 -14.93 -0.70
C ILE A 296 9.20 -15.81 -0.81
N GLU A 297 8.76 -16.37 0.31
CA GLU A 297 7.56 -17.19 0.37
C GLU A 297 6.31 -16.43 -0.09
N SER A 298 5.40 -17.13 -0.74
CA SER A 298 4.07 -16.62 -1.08
C SER A 298 3.01 -17.25 -0.19
N VAL A 299 1.99 -16.48 0.17
CA VAL A 299 0.90 -16.93 1.04
C VAL A 299 -0.44 -16.70 0.33
N VAL A 300 -1.27 -17.73 0.30
CA VAL A 300 -2.64 -17.66 -0.21
C VAL A 300 -3.59 -18.08 0.90
N VAL A 301 -4.70 -17.35 1.04
CA VAL A 301 -5.73 -17.65 2.04
C VAL A 301 -6.88 -18.38 1.37
N SER A 302 -7.41 -19.44 2.03
CA SER A 302 -8.60 -20.14 1.54
C SER A 302 -9.86 -19.30 1.71
N ASN A 303 -10.93 -19.72 1.06
CA ASN A 303 -12.26 -19.25 1.41
C ASN A 303 -12.59 -19.59 2.86
N LEU A 304 -13.48 -18.82 3.45
CA LEU A 304 -13.96 -19.03 4.81
C LEU A 304 -14.90 -20.25 4.84
N ALA A 305 -14.69 -21.13 5.81
CA ALA A 305 -15.60 -22.24 6.14
C ALA A 305 -16.47 -21.82 7.34
N THR A 306 -17.79 -21.86 7.16
CA THR A 306 -18.76 -21.60 8.22
C THR A 306 -19.21 -22.94 8.83
N VAL A 307 -19.07 -23.05 10.14
CA VAL A 307 -19.53 -24.22 10.91
C VAL A 307 -20.63 -23.79 11.87
N THR A 308 -21.82 -24.31 11.65
CA THR A 308 -22.97 -24.06 12.55
C THR A 308 -23.10 -25.24 13.49
N VAL A 309 -23.00 -24.99 14.79
CA VAL A 309 -23.13 -25.96 15.85
C VAL A 309 -24.52 -25.81 16.49
N GLY A 310 -25.34 -26.83 16.36
CA GLY A 310 -26.65 -26.93 17.02
C GLY A 310 -26.54 -27.44 18.45
N THR A 311 -27.47 -26.99 19.31
CA THR A 311 -27.67 -27.60 20.63
C THR A 311 -28.24 -29.02 20.49
N TYR A 312 -28.03 -29.81 21.52
CA TYR A 312 -28.62 -31.17 21.68
C TYR A 312 -30.15 -31.09 21.72
#